data_8e89e6fb14f8a483e64b3680740774ac
#
_entry.id   8e89e6fb14f8a483e64b3680740774ac
#
_cell.length_a   1.000
_cell.length_b   1.000
_cell.length_c   1.000
_cell.angle_alpha   90.00
_cell.angle_beta   90.00
_cell.angle_gamma   90.00
#
_symmetry.space_group_name_H-M   'P 1'
#
loop_
_entity.id
_entity.type
_entity.pdbx_description
1 polymer ?
#
loop_
_entity_poly.entity_id
_entity_poly.type
_entity_poly.pdbx_seq_one_letter_code
_entity_poly.pdbx_strand_id
1 'polypeptide(L)'
;IIPIPLNSTKEHFSYILKESKVNTLFLGGEKSVHLWNSISQNNEMYLVDVNGIGTIKSNFHSWDDFLDNSDNDTSINEMKYLPDIDMNWTNTIMYTSGSTSNPKGVKFSQINIISKRFSRALALPEIGSGDIFLCYLPLFHTFGRYFELMGSIFWGATYTFAESPAFNSLLKDFSIISPTVFISIPKRWVQIYDSINDSIDLDLSSEEEINKKLNNITGGNLKWGLSAAGYLDPDIFLFFQQNKIELISGYGMTEATGGITMTPPREYIANSVGRSLPGIELKIENDGELCMKGPYVSSGFYKIKDSESFKDGWFYSGDIFKKDNGYYFIVDRKKDIYKNSRGQTIAPQKIENLFQDFDLVQSVFLVGDGKEYNTVLIYPNRSNDEYNLEDMNDNQIHEIFSAMLISINGFLSPFERIVNFSIIARDFSIDKGELTQKGTYKRKNIIKNFSTAISLMYKKNYLSLYNNDKEIKFPNWLIREIGTIKTNIKWDGNDIKVDDKNVFLTFKWYDNEAVIGNFTYIIESKIFDLDSFINDPK
;
A
#
# COMPACT_ATOMS: atom_id res chain seq x y z
N ILE A 1 -21.63 -17.09 5.27
CA ILE A 1 -20.23 -17.55 5.14
C ILE A 1 -19.30 -16.54 5.78
N ILE A 2 -18.26 -17.02 6.51
CA ILE A 2 -17.25 -16.16 7.14
C ILE A 2 -15.86 -16.68 6.76
N PRO A 3 -15.21 -16.11 5.72
CA PRO A 3 -13.85 -16.49 5.37
C PRO A 3 -12.86 -15.89 6.37
N ILE A 4 -11.97 -16.73 6.90
CA ILE A 4 -10.97 -16.33 7.89
C ILE A 4 -9.56 -16.50 7.28
N PRO A 5 -8.68 -15.47 7.35
CA PRO A 5 -7.32 -15.58 6.88
C PRO A 5 -6.51 -16.62 7.67
N LEU A 6 -5.76 -17.49 7.00
CA LEU A 6 -4.89 -18.51 7.63
C LEU A 6 -3.72 -17.90 8.42
N ASN A 7 -3.38 -16.65 8.17
CA ASN A 7 -2.37 -15.88 8.89
C ASN A 7 -2.97 -14.99 9.99
N SER A 8 -4.21 -15.25 10.40
CA SER A 8 -4.82 -14.57 11.55
C SER A 8 -4.05 -14.86 12.83
N THR A 9 -3.94 -13.85 13.71
CA THR A 9 -3.44 -14.11 15.06
C THR A 9 -4.47 -14.93 15.85
N LYS A 10 -3.99 -15.63 16.88
CA LYS A 10 -4.82 -16.40 17.80
C LYS A 10 -5.97 -15.55 18.39
N GLU A 11 -5.67 -14.32 18.77
CA GLU A 11 -6.62 -13.37 19.33
C GLU A 11 -7.72 -12.99 18.32
N HIS A 12 -7.33 -12.66 17.09
CA HIS A 12 -8.27 -12.32 16.01
C HIS A 12 -9.14 -13.51 15.64
N PHE A 13 -8.55 -14.70 15.52
CA PHE A 13 -9.29 -15.92 15.20
C PHE A 13 -10.33 -16.24 16.28
N SER A 14 -9.91 -16.25 17.55
CA SER A 14 -10.80 -16.46 18.70
C SER A 14 -11.92 -15.40 18.77
N TYR A 15 -11.59 -14.13 18.53
CA TYR A 15 -12.56 -13.05 18.49
C TYR A 15 -13.61 -13.24 17.40
N ILE A 16 -13.19 -13.58 16.17
CA ILE A 16 -14.11 -13.79 15.04
C ILE A 16 -15.08 -14.94 15.34
N LEU A 17 -14.59 -16.08 15.82
CA LEU A 17 -15.44 -17.22 16.16
C LEU A 17 -16.46 -16.88 17.24
N LYS A 18 -16.03 -16.20 18.30
CA LYS A 18 -16.88 -15.80 19.42
C LYS A 18 -17.93 -14.77 19.00
N GLU A 19 -17.53 -13.75 18.25
CA GLU A 19 -18.46 -12.69 17.81
C GLU A 19 -19.47 -13.23 16.80
N SER A 20 -19.03 -14.01 15.83
CA SER A 20 -19.88 -14.49 14.74
C SER A 20 -20.79 -15.62 15.13
N LYS A 21 -20.51 -16.33 16.24
CA LYS A 21 -21.30 -17.50 16.73
C LYS A 21 -21.50 -18.55 15.64
N VAL A 22 -20.44 -18.86 14.89
CA VAL A 22 -20.50 -19.91 13.87
C VAL A 22 -20.72 -21.28 14.52
N ASN A 23 -21.52 -22.14 13.89
CA ASN A 23 -21.82 -23.48 14.35
C ASN A 23 -20.93 -24.53 13.69
N THR A 24 -20.47 -24.24 12.47
CA THR A 24 -19.66 -25.17 11.67
C THR A 24 -18.38 -24.47 11.22
N LEU A 25 -17.26 -25.15 11.35
CA LEU A 25 -15.95 -24.65 10.93
C LEU A 25 -15.29 -25.68 10.02
N PHE A 26 -14.96 -25.26 8.80
CA PHE A 26 -14.17 -26.03 7.84
C PHE A 26 -12.70 -25.67 8.00
N LEU A 27 -11.86 -26.67 8.20
CA LEU A 27 -10.41 -26.51 8.36
C LEU A 27 -9.71 -27.16 7.16
N GLY A 28 -9.02 -26.34 6.38
CA GLY A 28 -8.24 -26.77 5.21
C GLY A 28 -6.74 -26.54 5.44
N GLY A 29 -5.98 -27.63 5.52
CA GLY A 29 -4.52 -27.58 5.67
C GLY A 29 -4.02 -27.42 7.11
N GLU A 30 -2.75 -27.77 7.33
CA GLU A 30 -2.09 -27.81 8.65
C GLU A 30 -2.17 -26.50 9.43
N LYS A 31 -1.98 -25.37 8.74
CA LYS A 31 -2.01 -24.04 9.39
C LYS A 31 -3.36 -23.75 10.04
N SER A 32 -4.49 -24.14 9.42
CA SER A 32 -5.82 -23.95 9.99
C SER A 32 -6.03 -24.81 11.24
N VAL A 33 -5.53 -26.03 11.22
CA VAL A 33 -5.58 -26.97 12.35
C VAL A 33 -4.71 -26.45 13.50
N HIS A 34 -3.50 -25.97 13.22
CA HIS A 34 -2.64 -25.35 14.23
C HIS A 34 -3.31 -24.13 14.87
N LEU A 35 -3.93 -23.29 14.08
CA LEU A 35 -4.64 -22.11 14.56
C LEU A 35 -5.82 -22.51 15.47
N TRP A 36 -6.61 -23.51 15.08
CA TRP A 36 -7.68 -24.06 15.91
C TRP A 36 -7.16 -24.61 17.23
N ASN A 37 -6.12 -25.42 17.20
CA ASN A 37 -5.52 -26.03 18.40
C ASN A 37 -4.89 -25.01 19.36
N SER A 38 -4.59 -23.79 18.86
CA SER A 38 -3.98 -22.73 19.66
C SER A 38 -4.96 -21.95 20.55
N ILE A 39 -6.27 -22.10 20.33
CA ILE A 39 -7.31 -21.40 21.08
C ILE A 39 -8.01 -22.33 22.09
N SER A 40 -8.74 -21.75 23.04
CA SER A 40 -9.64 -22.51 23.91
C SER A 40 -10.81 -23.03 23.09
N GLN A 41 -10.91 -24.34 22.96
CA GLN A 41 -11.87 -25.00 22.09
C GLN A 41 -13.29 -24.93 22.68
N ASN A 42 -14.27 -24.66 21.83
CA ASN A 42 -15.69 -24.80 22.16
C ASN A 42 -16.15 -26.17 21.65
N ASN A 43 -16.55 -27.05 22.56
CA ASN A 43 -16.98 -28.43 22.26
C ASN A 43 -18.33 -28.53 21.52
N GLU A 44 -19.05 -27.43 21.34
CA GLU A 44 -20.36 -27.40 20.65
C GLU A 44 -20.23 -27.12 19.14
N MET A 45 -19.01 -26.84 18.64
CA MET A 45 -18.81 -26.52 17.22
C MET A 45 -18.62 -27.78 16.39
N TYR A 46 -19.33 -27.87 15.27
CA TYR A 46 -19.17 -28.94 14.28
C TYR A 46 -17.91 -28.64 13.43
N LEU A 47 -16.96 -29.54 13.42
CA LEU A 47 -15.67 -29.36 12.77
C LEU A 47 -15.52 -30.31 11.60
N VAL A 48 -15.16 -29.78 10.42
CA VAL A 48 -14.91 -30.56 9.22
C VAL A 48 -13.44 -30.41 8.81
N ASP A 49 -12.71 -31.52 8.77
CA ASP A 49 -11.36 -31.60 8.24
C ASP A 49 -11.41 -31.88 6.73
N VAL A 50 -11.17 -30.83 5.95
CA VAL A 50 -11.28 -30.89 4.48
C VAL A 50 -10.15 -31.71 3.84
N ASN A 51 -8.98 -31.78 4.47
CA ASN A 51 -7.77 -32.39 3.91
C ASN A 51 -7.36 -33.71 4.58
N GLY A 52 -8.11 -34.20 5.59
CA GLY A 52 -7.79 -35.45 6.27
C GLY A 52 -6.47 -35.44 7.04
N ILE A 53 -6.12 -34.33 7.67
CA ILE A 53 -4.83 -34.16 8.37
C ILE A 53 -4.74 -34.97 9.67
N GLY A 54 -5.86 -35.53 10.14
CA GLY A 54 -5.92 -36.68 11.05
C GLY A 54 -5.41 -36.53 12.47
N THR A 55 -4.95 -35.37 12.91
CA THR A 55 -4.34 -35.15 14.25
C THR A 55 -5.29 -34.54 15.28
N ILE A 56 -6.60 -34.64 15.07
CA ILE A 56 -7.56 -33.85 15.82
C ILE A 56 -8.38 -34.71 16.76
N LYS A 57 -8.46 -34.27 18.01
CA LYS A 57 -9.21 -34.92 19.10
C LYS A 57 -10.72 -34.96 18.79
N SER A 58 -11.38 -35.99 19.29
CA SER A 58 -12.81 -36.32 19.24
C SER A 58 -13.77 -35.13 19.02
N ASN A 59 -14.25 -34.85 17.85
CA ASN A 59 -15.39 -34.07 17.38
C ASN A 59 -15.17 -33.58 15.93
N PHE A 60 -14.26 -34.22 15.21
CA PHE A 60 -13.98 -33.90 13.81
C PHE A 60 -14.70 -34.92 12.92
N HIS A 61 -15.25 -34.41 11.86
CA HIS A 61 -15.76 -35.19 10.75
C HIS A 61 -14.78 -35.03 9.58
N SER A 62 -14.50 -36.14 8.88
CA SER A 62 -13.78 -36.05 7.61
C SER A 62 -14.65 -35.36 6.56
N TRP A 63 -14.05 -34.94 5.47
CA TRP A 63 -14.79 -34.39 4.33
C TRP A 63 -15.80 -35.41 3.80
N ASP A 64 -15.41 -36.70 3.71
CA ASP A 64 -16.26 -37.79 3.24
C ASP A 64 -17.44 -38.05 4.22
N ASP A 65 -17.18 -38.10 5.53
CA ASP A 65 -18.24 -38.19 6.54
C ASP A 65 -19.24 -37.03 6.46
N PHE A 66 -18.73 -35.81 6.17
CA PHE A 66 -19.58 -34.63 6.00
C PHE A 66 -20.50 -34.77 4.77
N LEU A 67 -19.98 -35.33 3.67
CA LEU A 67 -20.75 -35.56 2.45
C LEU A 67 -21.74 -36.75 2.61
N ASP A 68 -21.31 -37.82 3.24
CA ASP A 68 -22.12 -39.03 3.43
C ASP A 68 -23.28 -38.82 4.42
N ASN A 69 -23.10 -37.95 5.41
CA ASN A 69 -24.15 -37.55 6.35
C ASN A 69 -25.18 -36.58 5.76
N SER A 70 -25.03 -36.16 4.50
CA SER A 70 -26.08 -35.43 3.80
C SER A 70 -27.22 -36.40 3.54
N ASP A 71 -28.42 -36.10 4.08
CA ASP A 71 -29.63 -36.88 3.78
C ASP A 71 -29.78 -37.03 2.26
N ASN A 72 -29.61 -38.27 1.78
CA ASN A 72 -29.75 -38.65 0.37
C ASN A 72 -31.16 -38.44 -0.21
N ASP A 73 -32.08 -37.86 0.56
CA ASP A 73 -33.51 -37.80 0.24
C ASP A 73 -33.95 -36.47 -0.44
N THR A 74 -33.07 -35.51 -0.62
CA THR A 74 -33.40 -34.36 -1.46
C THR A 74 -33.18 -34.69 -2.93
N SER A 75 -34.22 -35.20 -3.55
CA SER A 75 -34.22 -35.38 -5.00
C SER A 75 -33.92 -34.05 -5.70
N ILE A 76 -33.04 -34.07 -6.70
CA ILE A 76 -32.71 -32.93 -7.59
C ILE A 76 -33.99 -32.26 -8.14
N ASN A 77 -35.13 -32.92 -8.09
CA ASN A 77 -36.43 -32.39 -8.46
C ASN A 77 -37.02 -31.35 -7.50
N GLU A 78 -36.59 -31.30 -6.25
CA GLU A 78 -37.00 -30.25 -5.29
C GLU A 78 -36.25 -28.93 -5.49
N MET A 79 -35.10 -28.90 -6.19
CA MET A 79 -34.42 -27.68 -6.60
C MET A 79 -35.22 -26.80 -7.61
N LYS A 80 -36.37 -27.29 -8.11
CA LYS A 80 -37.27 -26.50 -8.98
C LYS A 80 -37.90 -25.30 -8.28
N TYR A 81 -37.90 -25.26 -6.98
CA TYR A 81 -38.45 -24.15 -6.18
C TYR A 81 -37.37 -23.61 -5.24
N LEU A 82 -36.41 -22.83 -5.79
CA LEU A 82 -35.64 -21.98 -4.92
C LEU A 82 -36.61 -21.05 -4.18
N PRO A 83 -36.60 -21.01 -2.85
CA PRO A 83 -37.44 -20.08 -2.10
C PRO A 83 -37.13 -18.66 -2.55
N ASP A 84 -38.11 -17.77 -2.46
CA ASP A 84 -37.90 -16.34 -2.66
C ASP A 84 -36.78 -15.87 -1.74
N ILE A 85 -35.60 -15.63 -2.31
CA ILE A 85 -34.44 -15.19 -1.55
C ILE A 85 -34.55 -13.68 -1.36
N ASP A 86 -34.62 -13.23 -0.11
CA ASP A 86 -34.48 -11.80 0.19
C ASP A 86 -33.10 -11.32 -0.24
N MET A 87 -33.08 -10.48 -1.25
CA MET A 87 -31.87 -9.90 -1.82
C MET A 87 -31.04 -9.10 -0.81
N ASN A 88 -31.66 -8.65 0.27
CA ASN A 88 -31.00 -7.92 1.36
C ASN A 88 -30.41 -8.85 2.44
N TRP A 89 -30.68 -10.16 2.35
CA TRP A 89 -30.13 -11.11 3.31
C TRP A 89 -28.61 -11.16 3.24
N THR A 90 -27.96 -11.14 4.41
CA THR A 90 -26.50 -11.20 4.51
C THR A 90 -26.00 -12.60 4.16
N ASN A 91 -25.33 -12.70 3.02
CA ASN A 91 -24.71 -13.94 2.53
C ASN A 91 -23.33 -14.19 3.17
N THR A 92 -22.52 -13.15 3.25
CA THR A 92 -21.11 -13.25 3.68
C THR A 92 -20.77 -12.13 4.66
N ILE A 93 -19.93 -12.44 5.64
CA ILE A 93 -19.31 -11.44 6.52
C ILE A 93 -17.80 -11.57 6.37
N MET A 94 -17.12 -10.51 5.97
CA MET A 94 -15.65 -10.45 5.89
C MET A 94 -15.11 -9.53 6.96
N TYR A 95 -14.19 -10.06 7.77
CA TYR A 95 -13.56 -9.28 8.82
C TYR A 95 -12.35 -8.52 8.28
N THR A 96 -12.35 -7.19 8.50
CA THR A 96 -11.25 -6.30 8.15
C THR A 96 -10.45 -5.95 9.39
N SER A 97 -9.12 -6.07 9.32
CA SER A 97 -8.24 -5.64 10.40
C SER A 97 -8.17 -4.11 10.42
N GLY A 98 -8.86 -3.48 11.35
CA GLY A 98 -8.66 -2.08 11.68
C GLY A 98 -7.27 -1.82 12.28
N SER A 99 -6.76 -0.60 12.14
CA SER A 99 -5.41 -0.24 12.63
C SER A 99 -5.26 -0.22 14.15
N THR A 100 -6.35 -0.25 14.93
CA THR A 100 -6.31 0.06 16.37
C THR A 100 -7.25 -0.76 17.26
N SER A 101 -8.05 -1.70 16.71
CA SER A 101 -9.08 -2.43 17.47
C SER A 101 -9.33 -3.81 16.90
N ASN A 102 -10.22 -4.56 17.52
CA ASN A 102 -10.72 -5.83 16.99
C ASN A 102 -11.22 -5.68 15.55
N PRO A 103 -11.06 -6.72 14.71
CA PRO A 103 -11.52 -6.68 13.32
C PRO A 103 -13.03 -6.44 13.25
N LYS A 104 -13.46 -5.64 12.26
CA LYS A 104 -14.88 -5.36 12.01
C LYS A 104 -15.41 -6.25 10.90
N GLY A 105 -16.53 -6.90 11.13
CA GLY A 105 -17.19 -7.75 10.13
C GLY A 105 -18.04 -6.94 9.16
N VAL A 106 -17.63 -6.82 7.92
CA VAL A 106 -18.39 -6.15 6.84
C VAL A 106 -19.44 -7.12 6.31
N LYS A 107 -20.72 -6.69 6.27
CA LYS A 107 -21.83 -7.50 5.78
C LYS A 107 -21.98 -7.37 4.26
N PHE A 108 -22.13 -8.49 3.59
CA PHE A 108 -22.45 -8.54 2.16
C PHE A 108 -23.79 -9.24 1.96
N SER A 109 -24.76 -8.50 1.43
CA SER A 109 -26.04 -9.04 1.00
C SER A 109 -25.95 -9.64 -0.40
N GLN A 110 -26.97 -10.40 -0.79
CA GLN A 110 -27.10 -10.91 -2.16
C GLN A 110 -27.06 -9.78 -3.18
N ILE A 111 -27.79 -8.69 -2.92
CA ILE A 111 -27.84 -7.54 -3.84
C ILE A 111 -26.45 -6.89 -3.99
N ASN A 112 -25.64 -6.81 -2.91
CA ASN A 112 -24.28 -6.28 -3.01
C ASN A 112 -23.44 -7.10 -3.99
N ILE A 113 -23.49 -8.44 -3.85
CA ILE A 113 -22.69 -9.36 -4.65
C ILE A 113 -23.12 -9.32 -6.12
N ILE A 114 -24.42 -9.43 -6.39
CA ILE A 114 -24.97 -9.48 -7.75
C ILE A 114 -24.75 -8.15 -8.47
N SER A 115 -25.11 -7.03 -7.85
CA SER A 115 -24.92 -5.71 -8.45
C SER A 115 -23.47 -5.45 -8.80
N LYS A 116 -22.54 -5.96 -7.99
CA LYS A 116 -21.11 -5.86 -8.27
C LYS A 116 -20.69 -6.63 -9.52
N ARG A 117 -21.32 -7.79 -9.79
CA ARG A 117 -21.04 -8.56 -11.02
C ARG A 117 -21.44 -7.79 -12.25
N PHE A 118 -22.67 -7.23 -12.26
CA PHE A 118 -23.13 -6.39 -13.36
C PHE A 118 -22.24 -5.17 -13.56
N SER A 119 -21.89 -4.47 -12.48
CA SER A 119 -20.98 -3.32 -12.53
C SER A 119 -19.66 -3.63 -13.24
N ARG A 120 -19.06 -4.77 -12.91
CA ARG A 120 -17.79 -5.24 -13.51
C ARG A 120 -17.96 -5.64 -14.98
N ALA A 121 -19.00 -6.39 -15.30
CA ALA A 121 -19.25 -6.82 -16.68
C ALA A 121 -19.51 -5.63 -17.60
N LEU A 122 -20.21 -4.60 -17.12
CA LEU A 122 -20.41 -3.36 -17.88
C LEU A 122 -19.11 -2.56 -18.07
N ALA A 123 -18.19 -2.61 -17.10
CA ALA A 123 -16.91 -1.92 -17.20
C ALA A 123 -15.86 -2.67 -18.04
N LEU A 124 -15.98 -3.99 -18.14
CA LEU A 124 -15.09 -4.87 -18.91
C LEU A 124 -15.88 -5.79 -19.83
N PRO A 125 -16.57 -5.23 -20.84
CA PRO A 125 -17.49 -5.98 -21.70
C PRO A 125 -16.78 -6.96 -22.65
N GLU A 126 -15.48 -6.84 -22.81
CA GLU A 126 -14.68 -7.69 -23.70
C GLU A 126 -14.25 -9.01 -23.00
N ILE A 127 -14.39 -9.13 -21.68
CA ILE A 127 -14.12 -10.38 -20.96
C ILE A 127 -15.35 -11.29 -21.05
N GLY A 128 -15.14 -12.57 -21.36
CA GLY A 128 -16.21 -13.53 -21.54
C GLY A 128 -15.81 -15.00 -21.42
N SER A 129 -16.62 -15.90 -21.97
CA SER A 129 -16.46 -17.35 -21.82
C SER A 129 -15.20 -17.94 -22.46
N GLY A 130 -14.54 -17.20 -23.35
CA GLY A 130 -13.27 -17.62 -23.96
C GLY A 130 -12.04 -17.25 -23.14
N ASP A 131 -12.21 -16.52 -22.02
CA ASP A 131 -11.10 -16.04 -21.22
C ASP A 131 -10.70 -17.02 -20.13
N ILE A 132 -9.40 -17.02 -19.81
CA ILE A 132 -8.77 -17.86 -18.80
C ILE A 132 -8.10 -16.97 -17.76
N PHE A 133 -8.54 -17.09 -16.52
CA PHE A 133 -7.97 -16.38 -15.38
C PHE A 133 -6.92 -17.25 -14.69
N LEU A 134 -5.73 -16.73 -14.50
CA LEU A 134 -4.75 -17.29 -13.55
C LEU A 134 -4.94 -16.61 -12.20
N CYS A 135 -5.40 -17.36 -11.19
CA CYS A 135 -5.88 -16.84 -9.93
C CYS A 135 -5.04 -17.32 -8.74
N TYR A 136 -4.50 -16.39 -7.98
CA TYR A 136 -3.72 -16.67 -6.76
C TYR A 136 -4.15 -15.82 -5.58
N LEU A 137 -5.03 -14.84 -5.79
CA LEU A 137 -5.47 -13.93 -4.74
C LEU A 137 -6.34 -14.65 -3.70
N PRO A 138 -6.17 -14.34 -2.41
CA PRO A 138 -6.86 -15.06 -1.35
C PRO A 138 -8.38 -14.87 -1.41
N LEU A 139 -9.15 -15.96 -1.27
CA LEU A 139 -10.62 -15.93 -1.27
C LEU A 139 -11.25 -15.35 0.01
N PHE A 140 -10.47 -15.05 1.03
CA PHE A 140 -10.91 -14.26 2.18
C PHE A 140 -10.89 -12.75 1.92
N HIS A 141 -10.37 -12.32 0.77
CA HIS A 141 -10.40 -10.95 0.28
C HIS A 141 -11.41 -10.77 -0.84
N THR A 142 -12.03 -9.57 -0.89
CA THR A 142 -12.98 -9.20 -1.95
C THR A 142 -12.37 -9.27 -3.34
N PHE A 143 -11.06 -9.02 -3.46
CA PHE A 143 -10.35 -9.05 -4.73
C PHE A 143 -10.30 -10.47 -5.31
N GLY A 144 -9.86 -11.46 -4.56
CA GLY A 144 -9.88 -12.86 -5.00
C GLY A 144 -11.29 -13.44 -5.07
N ARG A 145 -12.13 -13.25 -4.03
CA ARG A 145 -13.46 -13.85 -3.99
C ARG A 145 -14.43 -13.23 -4.98
N TYR A 146 -14.55 -11.91 -4.98
CA TYR A 146 -15.60 -11.23 -5.76
C TYR A 146 -15.13 -10.76 -7.12
N PHE A 147 -13.85 -10.56 -7.35
CA PHE A 147 -13.41 -10.20 -8.68
C PHE A 147 -12.94 -11.43 -9.49
N GLU A 148 -12.01 -12.22 -8.98
CA GLU A 148 -11.56 -13.40 -9.70
C GLU A 148 -12.63 -14.51 -9.71
N LEU A 149 -12.98 -15.10 -8.57
CA LEU A 149 -13.85 -16.29 -8.52
C LEU A 149 -15.27 -15.99 -9.01
N MET A 150 -15.97 -15.07 -8.35
CA MET A 150 -17.35 -14.74 -8.76
C MET A 150 -17.42 -14.02 -10.09
N GLY A 151 -16.35 -13.31 -10.48
CA GLY A 151 -16.24 -12.66 -11.78
C GLY A 151 -16.16 -13.69 -12.91
N SER A 152 -15.22 -14.62 -12.82
CA SER A 152 -15.08 -15.69 -13.83
C SER A 152 -16.36 -16.50 -14.00
N ILE A 153 -17.05 -16.86 -12.90
CA ILE A 153 -18.35 -17.53 -12.95
C ILE A 153 -19.38 -16.67 -13.72
N PHE A 154 -19.45 -15.38 -13.41
CA PHE A 154 -20.43 -14.47 -14.03
C PHE A 154 -20.15 -14.23 -15.52
N TRP A 155 -18.89 -14.15 -15.93
CA TRP A 155 -18.48 -14.04 -17.33
C TRP A 155 -18.53 -15.37 -18.10
N GLY A 156 -18.69 -16.50 -17.39
CA GLY A 156 -18.55 -17.84 -17.98
C GLY A 156 -17.11 -18.19 -18.37
N ALA A 157 -16.14 -17.47 -17.80
CA ALA A 157 -14.72 -17.67 -18.06
C ALA A 157 -14.14 -18.83 -17.24
N THR A 158 -12.97 -19.32 -17.65
CA THR A 158 -12.26 -20.36 -16.91
C THR A 158 -11.52 -19.75 -15.72
N TYR A 159 -11.73 -20.30 -14.53
CA TYR A 159 -11.01 -19.97 -13.30
C TYR A 159 -9.93 -21.01 -13.02
N THR A 160 -8.67 -20.65 -13.09
CA THR A 160 -7.55 -21.56 -12.85
C THR A 160 -6.82 -21.16 -11.58
N PHE A 161 -6.73 -22.10 -10.62
CA PHE A 161 -5.94 -21.91 -9.41
C PHE A 161 -4.45 -21.96 -9.73
N ALA A 162 -3.70 -20.97 -9.27
CA ALA A 162 -2.25 -21.06 -9.24
C ALA A 162 -1.80 -22.10 -8.21
N GLU A 163 -0.69 -22.80 -8.50
CA GLU A 163 -0.08 -23.75 -7.57
C GLU A 163 0.31 -23.07 -6.27
N SER A 164 0.87 -21.87 -6.36
CA SER A 164 1.32 -21.09 -5.21
C SER A 164 1.33 -19.58 -5.54
N PRO A 165 1.16 -18.70 -4.55
CA PRO A 165 1.32 -17.25 -4.75
C PRO A 165 2.78 -16.81 -4.94
N ALA A 166 3.77 -17.70 -4.83
CA ALA A 166 5.18 -17.38 -5.04
C ALA A 166 5.45 -17.04 -6.51
N PHE A 167 6.28 -16.02 -6.78
CA PHE A 167 6.50 -15.53 -8.15
C PHE A 167 7.01 -16.61 -9.09
N ASN A 168 8.01 -17.41 -8.69
CA ASN A 168 8.54 -18.49 -9.50
C ASN A 168 7.50 -19.57 -9.82
N SER A 169 6.52 -19.82 -8.95
CA SER A 169 5.41 -20.72 -9.22
C SER A 169 4.47 -20.10 -10.27
N LEU A 170 4.14 -18.81 -10.10
CA LEU A 170 3.31 -18.10 -11.08
C LEU A 170 3.93 -18.08 -12.50
N LEU A 171 5.26 -17.94 -12.62
CA LEU A 171 5.94 -18.02 -13.92
C LEU A 171 5.74 -19.39 -14.61
N LYS A 172 5.79 -20.48 -13.83
CA LYS A 172 5.49 -21.82 -14.35
C LYS A 172 4.03 -21.95 -14.75
N ASP A 173 3.13 -21.47 -13.91
CA ASP A 173 1.70 -21.49 -14.16
C ASP A 173 1.34 -20.69 -15.42
N PHE A 174 1.96 -19.52 -15.64
CA PHE A 174 1.80 -18.75 -16.88
C PHE A 174 2.14 -19.56 -18.12
N SER A 175 3.25 -20.27 -18.10
CA SER A 175 3.70 -21.06 -19.26
C SER A 175 2.80 -22.27 -19.56
N ILE A 176 2.19 -22.86 -18.52
CA ILE A 176 1.32 -24.06 -18.65
C ILE A 176 -0.09 -23.66 -19.05
N ILE A 177 -0.63 -22.61 -18.41
CA ILE A 177 -2.03 -22.20 -18.51
C ILE A 177 -2.26 -21.26 -19.67
N SER A 178 -1.27 -20.43 -20.00
CA SER A 178 -1.37 -19.35 -21.02
C SER A 178 -2.62 -18.48 -20.81
N PRO A 179 -2.76 -17.83 -19.65
CA PRO A 179 -3.97 -17.09 -19.30
C PRO A 179 -4.18 -15.87 -20.19
N THR A 180 -5.44 -15.44 -20.32
CA THR A 180 -5.81 -14.21 -21.02
C THR A 180 -6.04 -13.05 -20.06
N VAL A 181 -6.29 -13.34 -18.78
CA VAL A 181 -6.56 -12.36 -17.71
C VAL A 181 -5.70 -12.65 -16.49
N PHE A 182 -5.00 -11.63 -16.00
CA PHE A 182 -4.26 -11.69 -14.76
C PHE A 182 -4.56 -10.49 -13.87
N ILE A 183 -5.09 -10.74 -12.68
CA ILE A 183 -5.45 -9.73 -11.69
C ILE A 183 -4.46 -9.82 -10.54
N SER A 184 -3.80 -8.71 -10.20
CA SER A 184 -2.70 -8.78 -9.25
C SER A 184 -2.52 -7.51 -8.43
N ILE A 185 -1.68 -7.63 -7.41
CA ILE A 185 -1.10 -6.50 -6.68
C ILE A 185 0.08 -5.93 -7.48
N PRO A 186 0.45 -4.65 -7.27
CA PRO A 186 1.55 -3.97 -7.97
C PRO A 186 2.85 -4.78 -8.01
N LYS A 187 3.25 -5.34 -6.88
CA LYS A 187 4.49 -6.12 -6.74
C LYS A 187 4.67 -7.20 -7.83
N ARG A 188 3.60 -7.85 -8.29
CA ARG A 188 3.71 -8.90 -9.32
C ARG A 188 3.95 -8.31 -10.69
N TRP A 189 3.34 -7.17 -10.98
CA TRP A 189 3.55 -6.45 -12.23
C TRP A 189 4.98 -5.91 -12.31
N VAL A 190 5.51 -5.35 -11.23
CA VAL A 190 6.93 -4.96 -11.11
C VAL A 190 7.82 -6.18 -11.36
N GLN A 191 7.59 -7.31 -10.70
CA GLN A 191 8.41 -8.51 -10.87
C GLN A 191 8.40 -9.07 -12.30
N ILE A 192 7.27 -8.97 -13.03
CA ILE A 192 7.22 -9.33 -14.45
C ILE A 192 8.06 -8.36 -15.28
N TYR A 193 7.93 -7.05 -15.02
CA TYR A 193 8.71 -6.00 -15.68
C TYR A 193 10.21 -6.20 -15.45
N ASP A 194 10.64 -6.35 -14.20
CA ASP A 194 12.05 -6.58 -13.83
C ASP A 194 12.62 -7.82 -14.52
N SER A 195 11.87 -8.93 -14.56
CA SER A 195 12.31 -10.16 -15.23
C SER A 195 12.58 -9.99 -16.73
N ILE A 196 11.97 -8.98 -17.36
CA ILE A 196 12.24 -8.61 -18.75
C ILE A 196 13.47 -7.71 -18.80
N ASN A 197 13.49 -6.66 -17.99
CA ASN A 197 14.56 -5.67 -17.92
C ASN A 197 15.91 -6.30 -17.57
N ASP A 198 15.95 -7.26 -16.65
CA ASP A 198 17.16 -8.03 -16.29
C ASP A 198 17.67 -8.93 -17.45
N SER A 199 16.81 -9.25 -18.41
CA SER A 199 17.13 -10.17 -19.50
C SER A 199 17.51 -9.50 -20.81
N ILE A 200 17.12 -8.24 -21.01
CA ILE A 200 17.37 -7.41 -22.20
C ILE A 200 17.42 -5.93 -21.80
N ASP A 201 18.17 -5.14 -22.53
CA ASP A 201 18.17 -3.68 -22.41
C ASP A 201 16.92 -3.12 -23.10
N LEU A 202 15.96 -2.62 -22.33
CA LEU A 202 14.68 -2.12 -22.85
C LEU A 202 14.84 -0.90 -23.78
N ASP A 203 15.86 -0.07 -23.56
CA ASP A 203 16.12 1.15 -24.36
C ASP A 203 16.74 0.81 -25.72
N LEU A 204 17.43 -0.31 -25.83
CA LEU A 204 18.14 -0.74 -27.04
C LEU A 204 17.41 -1.86 -27.81
N SER A 205 16.48 -2.55 -27.16
CA SER A 205 15.77 -3.70 -27.75
C SER A 205 14.62 -3.28 -28.66
N SER A 206 14.36 -4.07 -29.68
CA SER A 206 13.22 -3.87 -30.58
C SER A 206 11.90 -4.24 -29.87
N GLU A 207 10.79 -3.62 -30.30
CA GLU A 207 9.44 -3.98 -29.83
C GLU A 207 9.14 -5.48 -30.02
N GLU A 208 9.63 -6.09 -31.09
CA GLU A 208 9.46 -7.51 -31.34
C GLU A 208 10.20 -8.39 -30.31
N GLU A 209 11.40 -8.00 -29.91
CA GLU A 209 12.18 -8.69 -28.89
C GLU A 209 11.55 -8.58 -27.52
N ILE A 210 11.12 -7.37 -27.12
CA ILE A 210 10.40 -7.13 -25.87
C ILE A 210 9.12 -7.97 -25.82
N ASN A 211 8.28 -7.91 -26.86
CA ASN A 211 7.05 -8.70 -26.95
C ASN A 211 7.31 -10.21 -26.88
N LYS A 212 8.38 -10.70 -27.51
CA LYS A 212 8.76 -12.10 -27.43
C LYS A 212 9.12 -12.53 -26.02
N LYS A 213 9.88 -11.72 -25.29
CA LYS A 213 10.23 -11.98 -23.89
C LYS A 213 9.00 -11.94 -22.99
N LEU A 214 8.16 -10.91 -23.12
CA LEU A 214 6.92 -10.77 -22.38
C LEU A 214 5.98 -11.96 -22.61
N ASN A 215 5.79 -12.39 -23.85
CA ASN A 215 5.00 -13.56 -24.20
C ASN A 215 5.55 -14.85 -23.58
N ASN A 216 6.87 -15.02 -23.56
CA ASN A 216 7.49 -16.19 -22.92
C ASN A 216 7.22 -16.24 -21.41
N ILE A 217 7.22 -15.07 -20.74
CA ILE A 217 6.98 -14.97 -19.29
C ILE A 217 5.50 -15.15 -18.98
N THR A 218 4.60 -14.57 -19.79
CA THR A 218 3.16 -14.51 -19.50
C THR A 218 2.33 -15.60 -20.20
N GLY A 219 3.00 -16.54 -20.89
CA GLY A 219 2.33 -17.64 -21.62
C GLY A 219 1.76 -17.25 -22.99
N GLY A 220 1.99 -16.02 -23.45
CA GLY A 220 1.72 -15.57 -24.82
C GLY A 220 0.28 -15.15 -25.14
N ASN A 221 -0.67 -15.36 -24.25
CA ASN A 221 -2.08 -15.05 -24.48
C ASN A 221 -2.64 -13.95 -23.57
N LEU A 222 -1.82 -13.35 -22.70
CA LEU A 222 -2.26 -12.34 -21.76
C LEU A 222 -2.71 -11.07 -22.50
N LYS A 223 -3.99 -10.69 -22.30
CA LYS A 223 -4.63 -9.52 -22.90
C LYS A 223 -5.00 -8.46 -21.87
N TRP A 224 -5.48 -8.93 -20.71
CA TRP A 224 -6.02 -8.09 -19.65
C TRP A 224 -5.23 -8.23 -18.37
N GLY A 225 -4.79 -7.11 -17.87
CA GLY A 225 -4.21 -6.98 -16.54
C GLY A 225 -4.97 -6.00 -15.68
N LEU A 226 -4.99 -6.24 -14.35
CA LEU A 226 -5.44 -5.24 -13.40
C LEU A 226 -4.47 -5.18 -12.24
N SER A 227 -4.01 -3.96 -11.94
CA SER A 227 -3.21 -3.65 -10.76
C SER A 227 -4.02 -2.81 -9.78
N ALA A 228 -4.16 -3.26 -8.55
CA ALA A 228 -4.88 -2.53 -7.51
C ALA A 228 -4.37 -2.88 -6.11
N ALA A 229 -4.91 -2.18 -5.10
CA ALA A 229 -4.56 -2.30 -3.69
C ALA A 229 -3.15 -1.78 -3.32
N GLY A 230 -2.50 -1.01 -4.18
CA GLY A 230 -1.23 -0.34 -3.97
C GLY A 230 -0.88 0.55 -5.14
N TYR A 231 0.17 1.32 -4.99
CA TYR A 231 0.75 2.13 -6.07
C TYR A 231 1.52 1.24 -7.04
N LEU A 232 1.42 1.55 -8.32
CA LEU A 232 2.28 1.02 -9.37
C LEU A 232 2.73 2.20 -10.23
N ASP A 233 4.00 2.21 -10.55
CA ASP A 233 4.61 3.26 -11.36
C ASP A 233 3.92 3.42 -12.71
N PRO A 234 3.62 4.67 -13.15
CA PRO A 234 3.01 4.93 -14.45
C PRO A 234 3.79 4.38 -15.63
N ASP A 235 5.12 4.37 -15.58
CA ASP A 235 5.95 3.87 -16.69
C ASP A 235 5.79 2.36 -16.84
N ILE A 236 5.61 1.62 -15.75
CA ILE A 236 5.28 0.19 -15.79
C ILE A 236 3.89 -0.05 -16.39
N PHE A 237 2.89 0.78 -16.07
CA PHE A 237 1.59 0.71 -16.74
C PHE A 237 1.72 0.89 -18.26
N LEU A 238 2.42 1.95 -18.67
CA LEU A 238 2.63 2.27 -20.07
C LEU A 238 3.40 1.17 -20.80
N PHE A 239 4.41 0.58 -20.16
CA PHE A 239 5.16 -0.55 -20.71
C PHE A 239 4.23 -1.70 -21.10
N PHE A 240 3.34 -2.14 -20.22
CA PHE A 240 2.42 -3.24 -20.54
C PHE A 240 1.42 -2.86 -21.63
N GLN A 241 0.86 -1.66 -21.60
CA GLN A 241 -0.09 -1.20 -22.60
C GLN A 241 0.55 -1.07 -24.00
N GLN A 242 1.77 -0.55 -24.09
CA GLN A 242 2.53 -0.47 -25.34
C GLN A 242 2.83 -1.87 -25.90
N ASN A 243 2.98 -2.86 -25.02
CA ASN A 243 3.22 -4.25 -25.39
C ASN A 243 1.95 -5.12 -25.41
N LYS A 244 0.79 -4.53 -25.75
CA LYS A 244 -0.49 -5.20 -26.04
C LYS A 244 -1.17 -5.90 -24.85
N ILE A 245 -0.75 -5.62 -23.64
CA ILE A 245 -1.44 -6.04 -22.43
C ILE A 245 -2.18 -4.82 -21.88
N GLU A 246 -3.51 -4.83 -21.93
CA GLU A 246 -4.35 -3.78 -21.34
C GLU A 246 -4.27 -3.85 -19.82
N LEU A 247 -3.24 -3.24 -19.24
CA LEU A 247 -3.10 -3.12 -17.80
C LEU A 247 -3.91 -1.93 -17.32
N ILE A 248 -4.87 -2.17 -16.45
CA ILE A 248 -5.77 -1.16 -15.89
C ILE A 248 -5.53 -0.97 -14.40
N SER A 249 -5.84 0.23 -13.90
CA SER A 249 -5.79 0.58 -12.49
C SER A 249 -7.19 0.62 -11.89
N GLY A 250 -7.29 0.52 -10.58
CA GLY A 250 -8.55 0.68 -9.88
C GLY A 250 -8.38 0.86 -8.39
N TYR A 251 -9.38 1.49 -7.78
CA TYR A 251 -9.45 1.64 -6.33
C TYR A 251 -10.73 1.00 -5.79
N GLY A 252 -10.62 0.42 -4.61
CA GLY A 252 -11.75 -0.16 -3.92
C GLY A 252 -11.44 -0.56 -2.50
N MET A 253 -12.47 -1.00 -1.81
CA MET A 253 -12.39 -1.40 -0.43
C MET A 253 -13.40 -2.49 -0.10
N THR A 254 -13.19 -3.15 1.02
CA THR A 254 -14.05 -4.26 1.44
C THR A 254 -15.50 -3.83 1.56
N GLU A 255 -15.75 -2.66 2.13
CA GLU A 255 -17.08 -2.11 2.38
C GLU A 255 -17.89 -1.81 1.10
N ALA A 256 -17.25 -1.77 -0.05
CA ALA A 256 -17.90 -1.59 -1.36
C ALA A 256 -17.84 -2.85 -2.25
N THR A 257 -17.73 -4.02 -1.67
CA THR A 257 -17.64 -5.30 -2.40
C THR A 257 -16.45 -5.30 -3.40
N GLY A 258 -15.38 -4.62 -3.05
CA GLY A 258 -14.18 -4.42 -3.86
C GLY A 258 -14.11 -3.05 -4.56
N GLY A 259 -13.72 -3.03 -5.83
CA GLY A 259 -13.44 -1.79 -6.56
C GLY A 259 -14.65 -0.87 -6.75
N ILE A 260 -14.43 0.43 -6.70
CA ILE A 260 -15.45 1.47 -6.95
C ILE A 260 -15.07 2.40 -8.10
N THR A 261 -13.78 2.45 -8.42
CA THR A 261 -13.29 3.08 -9.64
C THR A 261 -12.45 2.10 -10.43
N MET A 262 -12.29 2.35 -11.70
CA MET A 262 -11.43 1.60 -12.60
C MET A 262 -11.08 2.45 -13.82
N THR A 263 -9.85 2.31 -14.31
CA THR A 263 -9.45 2.87 -15.60
C THR A 263 -10.32 2.27 -16.70
N PRO A 264 -11.02 3.08 -17.51
CA PRO A 264 -11.67 2.55 -18.69
C PRO A 264 -10.65 1.97 -19.65
N PRO A 265 -10.95 0.87 -20.35
CA PRO A 265 -10.03 0.29 -21.32
C PRO A 265 -9.51 1.33 -22.32
N ARG A 266 -8.20 1.34 -22.56
CA ARG A 266 -7.48 2.26 -23.48
C ARG A 266 -7.52 3.75 -23.08
N GLU A 267 -7.93 4.06 -21.84
CA GLU A 267 -8.00 5.42 -21.32
C GLU A 267 -7.17 5.60 -20.03
N TYR A 268 -6.00 5.01 -19.96
CA TYR A 268 -5.12 5.15 -18.79
C TYR A 268 -4.61 6.59 -18.66
N ILE A 269 -4.68 7.12 -17.45
CA ILE A 269 -4.09 8.40 -17.05
C ILE A 269 -3.16 8.14 -15.86
N ALA A 270 -1.93 8.61 -15.98
CA ALA A 270 -0.90 8.43 -14.96
C ALA A 270 -1.38 8.83 -13.56
N ASN A 271 -1.12 7.97 -12.58
CA ASN A 271 -1.52 8.14 -11.18
C ASN A 271 -3.04 8.19 -10.91
N SER A 272 -3.87 7.99 -11.93
CA SER A 272 -5.32 7.89 -11.77
C SER A 272 -5.73 6.48 -11.38
N VAL A 273 -6.76 6.38 -10.55
CA VAL A 273 -7.47 5.11 -10.28
C VAL A 273 -8.75 4.99 -11.13
N GLY A 274 -8.82 5.74 -12.22
CA GLY A 274 -9.87 5.68 -13.21
C GLY A 274 -11.13 6.47 -12.86
N ARG A 275 -12.24 6.06 -13.45
CA ARG A 275 -13.56 6.65 -13.28
C ARG A 275 -14.44 5.79 -12.37
N SER A 276 -15.54 6.35 -11.88
CA SER A 276 -16.53 5.58 -11.11
C SER A 276 -17.07 4.40 -11.92
N LEU A 277 -17.16 3.24 -11.28
CA LEU A 277 -17.80 2.08 -11.87
C LEU A 277 -19.31 2.28 -12.02
N PRO A 278 -19.97 1.60 -12.99
CA PRO A 278 -21.42 1.64 -13.13
C PRO A 278 -22.14 1.27 -11.84
N GLY A 279 -23.23 2.00 -11.53
CA GLY A 279 -24.11 1.73 -10.40
C GLY A 279 -23.61 2.25 -9.04
N ILE A 280 -22.57 3.11 -9.01
CA ILE A 280 -22.15 3.79 -7.78
C ILE A 280 -22.18 5.31 -7.93
N GLU A 281 -22.61 5.98 -6.89
CA GLU A 281 -22.48 7.41 -6.72
C GLU A 281 -21.25 7.71 -5.86
N LEU A 282 -20.39 8.60 -6.33
CA LEU A 282 -19.19 9.07 -5.63
C LEU A 282 -19.25 10.58 -5.46
N LYS A 283 -18.99 11.06 -4.26
CA LYS A 283 -18.79 12.49 -3.96
C LYS A 283 -17.51 12.70 -3.17
N ILE A 284 -16.91 13.86 -3.32
CA ILE A 284 -15.78 14.30 -2.51
C ILE A 284 -16.29 15.41 -1.60
N GLU A 285 -16.13 15.24 -0.29
CA GLU A 285 -16.52 16.24 0.71
C GLU A 285 -15.55 17.44 0.71
N ASN A 286 -15.89 18.51 1.42
CA ASN A 286 -15.09 19.73 1.49
C ASN A 286 -13.67 19.52 2.04
N ASP A 287 -13.48 18.50 2.87
CA ASP A 287 -12.19 18.10 3.42
C ASP A 287 -11.43 17.11 2.52
N GLY A 288 -11.97 16.81 1.34
CA GLY A 288 -11.40 15.91 0.36
C GLY A 288 -11.74 14.44 0.55
N GLU A 289 -12.52 14.07 1.58
CA GLU A 289 -12.88 12.66 1.80
C GLU A 289 -13.80 12.12 0.71
N LEU A 290 -13.45 10.96 0.15
CA LEU A 290 -14.30 10.25 -0.80
C LEU A 290 -15.44 9.55 -0.06
N CYS A 291 -16.66 9.84 -0.47
CA CYS A 291 -17.87 9.16 -0.01
C CYS A 291 -18.54 8.41 -1.15
N MET A 292 -19.20 7.30 -0.80
CA MET A 292 -19.82 6.43 -1.79
C MET A 292 -21.20 5.94 -1.36
N LYS A 293 -22.07 5.72 -2.37
CA LYS A 293 -23.40 5.18 -2.22
C LYS A 293 -23.77 4.33 -3.44
N GLY A 294 -24.39 3.18 -3.22
CA GLY A 294 -24.84 2.33 -4.32
C GLY A 294 -25.19 0.91 -3.87
N PRO A 295 -25.78 0.08 -4.75
CA PRO A 295 -26.32 -1.22 -4.42
C PRO A 295 -25.25 -2.24 -4.01
N TYR A 296 -23.98 -2.01 -4.33
CA TYR A 296 -22.87 -2.87 -3.92
C TYR A 296 -22.01 -2.28 -2.79
N VAL A 297 -22.44 -1.18 -2.17
CA VAL A 297 -21.89 -0.69 -0.90
C VAL A 297 -22.56 -1.46 0.24
N SER A 298 -21.78 -1.96 1.18
CA SER A 298 -22.27 -2.70 2.35
C SER A 298 -23.31 -1.89 3.14
N SER A 299 -24.31 -2.57 3.70
CA SER A 299 -25.30 -1.96 4.58
C SER A 299 -24.77 -1.67 5.99
N GLY A 300 -23.51 -1.97 6.28
CA GLY A 300 -22.88 -1.72 7.57
C GLY A 300 -22.06 -2.87 8.11
N PHE A 301 -21.61 -2.72 9.34
CA PHE A 301 -20.82 -3.73 10.04
C PHE A 301 -21.70 -4.68 10.85
N TYR A 302 -21.23 -5.91 11.00
CA TYR A 302 -21.90 -6.92 11.80
C TYR A 302 -21.89 -6.53 13.28
N LYS A 303 -23.07 -6.55 13.94
CA LYS A 303 -23.29 -6.15 15.32
C LYS A 303 -22.89 -4.72 15.72
N ILE A 304 -22.52 -3.87 14.78
CA ILE A 304 -22.27 -2.44 15.04
C ILE A 304 -23.44 -1.65 14.42
N LYS A 305 -24.26 -1.01 15.27
CA LYS A 305 -25.44 -0.28 14.81
C LYS A 305 -25.12 1.14 14.34
N ASP A 306 -24.31 1.85 15.12
CA ASP A 306 -23.98 3.25 14.84
C ASP A 306 -22.49 3.35 14.49
N SER A 307 -22.19 3.40 13.20
CA SER A 307 -20.83 3.61 12.70
C SER A 307 -20.70 5.00 12.12
N GLU A 308 -19.73 5.75 12.58
CA GLU A 308 -19.38 7.07 12.01
C GLU A 308 -19.07 7.01 10.51
N SER A 309 -18.73 5.83 10.00
CA SER A 309 -18.45 5.63 8.57
C SER A 309 -19.72 5.57 7.71
N PHE A 310 -20.93 5.48 8.29
CA PHE A 310 -22.18 5.48 7.55
C PHE A 310 -23.06 6.64 8.03
N LYS A 311 -23.29 7.62 7.16
CA LYS A 311 -24.12 8.79 7.45
C LYS A 311 -25.03 9.11 6.27
N ASP A 312 -26.32 9.26 6.49
CA ASP A 312 -27.31 9.67 5.49
C ASP A 312 -27.30 8.80 4.21
N GLY A 313 -27.05 7.50 4.37
CA GLY A 313 -26.96 6.52 3.27
C GLY A 313 -25.65 6.58 2.48
N TRP A 314 -24.68 7.38 2.90
CA TRP A 314 -23.33 7.44 2.36
C TRP A 314 -22.34 6.71 3.26
N PHE A 315 -21.44 5.98 2.62
CA PHE A 315 -20.26 5.44 3.30
C PHE A 315 -19.08 6.38 3.12
N TYR A 316 -18.42 6.74 4.21
CA TYR A 316 -17.24 7.59 4.29
C TYR A 316 -15.99 6.70 4.28
N SER A 317 -15.17 6.82 3.23
CA SER A 317 -14.07 5.88 2.98
C SER A 317 -12.89 6.04 3.95
N GLY A 318 -12.71 7.22 4.51
CA GLY A 318 -11.51 7.60 5.24
C GLY A 318 -10.29 7.85 4.34
N ASP A 319 -10.49 7.94 3.03
CA ASP A 319 -9.44 8.21 2.05
C ASP A 319 -9.71 9.55 1.35
N ILE A 320 -8.66 10.35 1.18
CA ILE A 320 -8.72 11.69 0.55
C ILE A 320 -8.45 11.56 -0.94
N PHE A 321 -9.29 12.20 -1.74
CA PHE A 321 -9.25 12.17 -3.18
C PHE A 321 -9.30 13.56 -3.80
N LYS A 322 -8.78 13.66 -5.01
CA LYS A 322 -9.11 14.73 -5.97
C LYS A 322 -9.75 14.11 -7.21
N LYS A 323 -10.58 14.91 -7.89
CA LYS A 323 -11.20 14.54 -9.17
C LYS A 323 -10.80 15.57 -10.22
N ASP A 324 -10.33 15.10 -11.36
CA ASP A 324 -10.02 15.93 -12.50
C ASP A 324 -10.50 15.27 -13.78
N ASN A 325 -11.21 16.01 -14.63
CA ASN A 325 -11.76 15.54 -15.91
C ASN A 325 -12.52 14.21 -15.83
N GLY A 326 -13.18 13.93 -14.69
CA GLY A 326 -13.93 12.70 -14.44
C GLY A 326 -13.10 11.55 -13.86
N TYR A 327 -11.80 11.69 -13.78
CA TYR A 327 -10.88 10.71 -13.19
C TYR A 327 -10.63 11.01 -11.72
N TYR A 328 -10.46 9.96 -10.93
CA TYR A 328 -10.19 10.02 -9.50
C TYR A 328 -8.71 9.73 -9.22
N PHE A 329 -8.14 10.49 -8.28
CA PHE A 329 -6.76 10.37 -7.84
C PHE A 329 -6.72 10.26 -6.33
N ILE A 330 -6.03 9.25 -5.82
CA ILE A 330 -5.81 9.09 -4.38
C ILE A 330 -4.78 10.14 -3.94
N VAL A 331 -5.08 10.86 -2.88
CA VAL A 331 -4.13 11.78 -2.24
C VAL A 331 -3.46 11.10 -1.06
N ASP A 332 -4.25 10.64 -0.08
CA ASP A 332 -3.76 9.90 1.09
C ASP A 332 -4.93 9.38 1.94
N ARG A 333 -4.62 8.71 3.04
CA ARG A 333 -5.60 8.37 4.07
C ARG A 333 -5.85 9.54 5.01
N LYS A 334 -7.11 9.88 5.25
CA LYS A 334 -7.52 10.99 6.12
C LYS A 334 -6.88 10.93 7.51
N LYS A 335 -6.77 9.75 8.10
CA LYS A 335 -6.17 9.52 9.43
C LYS A 335 -4.64 9.59 9.42
N ASP A 336 -4.01 9.46 8.27
CA ASP A 336 -2.55 9.45 8.11
C ASP A 336 -2.01 10.83 7.71
N ILE A 337 -2.88 11.69 7.16
CA ILE A 337 -2.59 13.10 6.92
C ILE A 337 -2.37 13.81 8.26
N TYR A 338 -1.32 14.59 8.34
CA TYR A 338 -0.99 15.37 9.52
C TYR A 338 -0.75 16.85 9.20
N LYS A 339 -0.65 17.66 10.24
CA LYS A 339 -0.28 19.07 10.13
C LYS A 339 1.09 19.30 10.74
N ASN A 340 1.95 20.02 10.05
CA ASN A 340 3.20 20.49 10.64
C ASN A 340 2.92 21.57 11.72
N SER A 341 3.95 22.03 12.42
CA SER A 341 3.82 23.04 13.49
C SER A 341 3.25 24.39 13.00
N ARG A 342 3.26 24.65 11.71
CA ARG A 342 2.70 25.85 11.07
C ARG A 342 1.27 25.65 10.56
N GLY A 343 0.67 24.49 10.81
CA GLY A 343 -0.70 24.15 10.40
C GLY A 343 -0.86 23.73 8.95
N GLN A 344 0.24 23.57 8.20
CA GLN A 344 0.21 23.13 6.80
C GLN A 344 -0.04 21.62 6.75
N THR A 345 -0.94 21.21 5.87
CA THR A 345 -1.35 19.82 5.70
C THR A 345 -0.34 19.04 4.85
N ILE A 346 0.08 17.88 5.34
CA ILE A 346 1.03 17.00 4.69
C ILE A 346 0.39 15.63 4.49
N ALA A 347 0.48 15.12 3.27
CA ALA A 347 0.04 13.80 2.86
C ALA A 347 1.28 12.87 2.78
N PRO A 348 1.58 12.09 3.81
CA PRO A 348 2.83 11.35 3.89
C PRO A 348 2.98 10.29 2.80
N GLN A 349 1.92 9.60 2.41
CA GLN A 349 1.98 8.56 1.39
C GLN A 349 2.38 9.12 0.02
N LYS A 350 1.93 10.34 -0.31
CA LYS A 350 2.34 11.05 -1.53
C LYS A 350 3.86 11.22 -1.59
N ILE A 351 4.47 11.57 -0.46
CA ILE A 351 5.93 11.80 -0.37
C ILE A 351 6.68 10.46 -0.32
N GLU A 352 6.17 9.49 0.45
CA GLU A 352 6.74 8.15 0.55
C GLU A 352 6.77 7.42 -0.80
N ASN A 353 5.76 7.64 -1.65
CA ASN A 353 5.71 7.05 -2.99
C ASN A 353 6.83 7.53 -3.92
N LEU A 354 7.37 8.75 -3.73
CA LEU A 354 8.50 9.24 -4.54
C LEU A 354 9.80 8.45 -4.33
N PHE A 355 9.88 7.65 -3.28
CA PHE A 355 11.02 6.79 -3.01
C PHE A 355 10.94 5.45 -3.74
N GLN A 356 9.80 5.10 -4.34
CA GLN A 356 9.63 3.83 -5.05
C GLN A 356 10.41 3.79 -6.37
N ASP A 357 10.78 4.97 -6.90
CA ASP A 357 11.60 5.10 -8.11
C ASP A 357 13.10 4.84 -7.82
N PHE A 358 13.45 4.52 -6.57
CA PHE A 358 14.83 4.27 -6.16
C PHE A 358 14.99 2.84 -5.64
N ASP A 359 15.59 1.97 -6.42
CA ASP A 359 15.82 0.55 -6.11
C ASP A 359 16.65 0.31 -4.84
N LEU A 360 17.36 1.34 -4.38
CA LEU A 360 18.13 1.34 -3.14
C LEU A 360 17.26 1.40 -1.88
N VAL A 361 15.97 1.72 -2.00
CA VAL A 361 15.04 1.87 -0.89
C VAL A 361 14.10 0.68 -0.82
N GLN A 362 14.18 -0.10 0.23
CA GLN A 362 13.17 -1.14 0.48
C GLN A 362 11.93 -0.60 1.18
N SER A 363 12.11 0.27 2.15
CA SER A 363 11.01 0.88 2.91
C SER A 363 11.38 2.28 3.37
N VAL A 364 10.41 3.18 3.33
CA VAL A 364 10.56 4.56 3.80
C VAL A 364 9.37 4.95 4.66
N PHE A 365 9.60 5.78 5.68
CA PHE A 365 8.54 6.27 6.56
C PHE A 365 8.74 7.74 6.88
N LEU A 366 7.80 8.58 6.46
CA LEU A 366 7.83 10.02 6.70
C LEU A 366 7.37 10.38 8.12
N VAL A 367 8.13 11.24 8.78
CA VAL A 367 7.88 11.77 10.12
C VAL A 367 7.83 13.29 10.06
N GLY A 368 6.78 13.91 10.61
CA GLY A 368 6.63 15.38 10.56
C GLY A 368 5.42 15.92 11.32
N ASP A 369 4.57 15.04 11.91
CA ASP A 369 3.37 15.46 12.63
C ASP A 369 3.71 16.39 13.81
N GLY A 370 3.15 17.62 13.79
CA GLY A 370 3.44 18.67 14.76
C GLY A 370 4.88 19.18 14.74
N LYS A 371 5.70 18.80 13.75
CA LYS A 371 7.10 19.22 13.62
C LYS A 371 7.24 20.39 12.66
N GLU A 372 8.36 21.10 12.75
CA GLU A 372 8.64 22.24 11.88
C GLU A 372 9.02 21.83 10.45
N TYR A 373 9.59 20.64 10.30
CA TYR A 373 10.04 20.07 9.04
C TYR A 373 9.86 18.56 9.04
N ASN A 374 9.89 17.95 7.85
CA ASN A 374 9.81 16.51 7.70
C ASN A 374 11.19 15.85 7.79
N THR A 375 11.20 14.63 8.29
CA THR A 375 12.33 13.70 8.27
C THR A 375 11.86 12.34 7.80
N VAL A 376 12.76 11.45 7.41
CA VAL A 376 12.42 10.09 7.00
C VAL A 376 13.25 9.04 7.71
N LEU A 377 12.63 7.91 8.02
CA LEU A 377 13.30 6.66 8.32
C LEU A 377 13.44 5.88 7.02
N ILE A 378 14.62 5.41 6.68
CA ILE A 378 14.88 4.66 5.44
C ILE A 378 15.44 3.28 5.82
N TYR A 379 14.83 2.22 5.30
CA TYR A 379 15.42 0.91 5.29
C TYR A 379 15.97 0.60 3.90
N PRO A 380 17.31 0.41 3.77
CA PRO A 380 17.95 0.16 2.49
C PRO A 380 17.57 -1.18 1.89
N ASN A 381 17.49 -1.26 0.59
CA ASN A 381 17.42 -2.53 -0.15
C ASN A 381 18.84 -3.14 -0.26
N ARG A 382 19.22 -3.93 0.72
CA ARG A 382 20.55 -4.58 0.77
C ARG A 382 20.72 -5.72 -0.25
N SER A 383 19.62 -6.15 -0.89
CA SER A 383 19.63 -7.20 -1.91
C SER A 383 19.79 -6.64 -3.32
N ASN A 384 20.07 -5.35 -3.47
CA ASN A 384 20.29 -4.74 -4.77
C ASN A 384 21.67 -5.11 -5.29
N ASP A 385 21.74 -5.84 -6.41
CA ASP A 385 22.97 -6.35 -7.01
C ASP A 385 23.78 -5.26 -7.72
N GLU A 386 23.16 -4.15 -8.13
CA GLU A 386 23.81 -3.03 -8.84
C GLU A 386 24.64 -2.16 -7.88
N TYR A 387 24.14 -1.96 -6.67
CA TYR A 387 24.80 -1.19 -5.62
C TYR A 387 25.06 -2.09 -4.43
N ASN A 388 26.24 -2.66 -4.33
CA ASN A 388 26.61 -3.54 -3.23
C ASN A 388 26.75 -2.76 -1.90
N LEU A 389 25.59 -2.41 -1.31
CA LEU A 389 25.54 -1.63 -0.07
C LEU A 389 26.25 -2.31 1.12
N GLU A 390 26.46 -3.63 1.06
CA GLU A 390 27.17 -4.38 2.11
C GLU A 390 28.67 -4.08 2.12
N ASP A 391 29.26 -3.72 0.99
CA ASP A 391 30.66 -3.37 0.85
C ASP A 391 30.95 -1.88 1.10
N MET A 392 29.90 -1.07 1.28
CA MET A 392 30.02 0.37 1.51
C MET A 392 30.11 0.70 3.00
N ASN A 393 30.93 1.69 3.33
CA ASN A 393 30.95 2.24 4.68
C ASN A 393 29.74 3.20 4.91
N ASP A 394 29.45 3.46 6.19
CA ASP A 394 28.28 4.28 6.58
C ASP A 394 28.27 5.67 5.92
N ASN A 395 29.42 6.28 5.66
CA ASN A 395 29.53 7.60 5.02
C ASN A 395 29.11 7.52 3.55
N GLN A 396 29.57 6.52 2.81
CA GLN A 396 29.21 6.31 1.41
C GLN A 396 27.70 6.05 1.26
N ILE A 397 27.15 5.19 2.10
CA ILE A 397 25.72 4.93 2.15
C ILE A 397 24.96 6.23 2.44
N HIS A 398 25.44 7.02 3.39
CA HIS A 398 24.82 8.29 3.76
C HIS A 398 24.87 9.32 2.62
N GLU A 399 25.94 9.39 1.85
CA GLU A 399 26.08 10.28 0.68
C GLU A 399 25.10 9.92 -0.43
N ILE A 400 24.92 8.63 -0.73
CA ILE A 400 23.96 8.16 -1.75
C ILE A 400 22.53 8.56 -1.36
N PHE A 401 22.10 8.26 -0.14
CA PHE A 401 20.76 8.63 0.32
C PHE A 401 20.60 10.15 0.43
N SER A 402 21.66 10.88 0.68
CA SER A 402 21.66 12.34 0.66
C SER A 402 21.36 12.90 -0.74
N ALA A 403 22.03 12.40 -1.76
CA ALA A 403 21.81 12.80 -3.14
C ALA A 403 20.38 12.49 -3.60
N MET A 404 19.87 11.30 -3.27
CA MET A 404 18.50 10.89 -3.54
C MET A 404 17.48 11.86 -2.90
N LEU A 405 17.64 12.20 -1.63
CA LEU A 405 16.73 13.11 -0.93
C LEU A 405 16.73 14.52 -1.52
N ILE A 406 17.86 15.01 -2.00
CA ILE A 406 17.93 16.29 -2.70
C ILE A 406 17.13 16.25 -3.99
N SER A 407 17.23 15.16 -4.76
CA SER A 407 16.42 14.94 -5.96
C SER A 407 14.93 14.94 -5.63
N ILE A 408 14.50 14.18 -4.62
CA ILE A 408 13.11 14.13 -4.17
C ILE A 408 12.62 15.52 -3.72
N ASN A 409 13.42 16.27 -2.97
CA ASN A 409 13.07 17.61 -2.52
C ASN A 409 12.81 18.58 -3.67
N GLY A 410 13.38 18.33 -4.85
CA GLY A 410 13.12 19.10 -6.07
C GLY A 410 11.67 19.03 -6.55
N PHE A 411 10.97 17.93 -6.24
CA PHE A 411 9.56 17.73 -6.59
C PHE A 411 8.58 18.16 -5.49
N LEU A 412 9.09 18.53 -4.30
CA LEU A 412 8.28 18.86 -3.13
C LEU A 412 8.12 20.38 -2.94
N SER A 413 6.92 20.77 -2.49
CA SER A 413 6.69 22.13 -1.99
C SER A 413 7.57 22.39 -0.76
N PRO A 414 7.99 23.63 -0.51
CA PRO A 414 8.91 23.94 0.59
C PRO A 414 8.50 23.33 1.94
N PHE A 415 7.21 23.34 2.28
CA PHE A 415 6.73 22.80 3.54
C PHE A 415 6.65 21.26 3.59
N GLU A 416 6.71 20.58 2.44
CA GLU A 416 6.74 19.11 2.32
C GLU A 416 8.17 18.55 2.38
N ARG A 417 9.20 19.39 2.16
CA ARG A 417 10.60 18.97 2.02
C ARG A 417 11.16 18.28 3.24
N ILE A 418 12.05 17.32 2.97
CA ILE A 418 12.74 16.49 3.95
C ILE A 418 14.08 17.16 4.29
N VAL A 419 14.35 17.38 5.57
CA VAL A 419 15.57 18.07 6.05
C VAL A 419 16.62 17.09 6.56
N ASN A 420 16.19 15.94 7.07
CA ASN A 420 17.07 14.97 7.69
C ASN A 420 16.52 13.55 7.54
N PHE A 421 17.37 12.55 7.68
CA PHE A 421 16.97 11.15 7.61
C PHE A 421 17.75 10.27 8.59
N SER A 422 17.25 9.07 8.82
CA SER A 422 17.94 8.04 9.57
C SER A 422 17.81 6.70 8.85
N ILE A 423 18.93 6.04 8.61
CA ILE A 423 18.96 4.68 8.10
C ILE A 423 18.66 3.76 9.27
N ILE A 424 17.65 2.91 9.13
CA ILE A 424 17.23 1.96 10.16
C ILE A 424 17.84 0.58 9.92
N ALA A 425 18.18 -0.09 11.02
CA ALA A 425 18.88 -1.38 10.99
C ALA A 425 18.00 -2.57 10.58
N ARG A 426 16.68 -2.42 10.62
CA ARG A 426 15.71 -3.45 10.26
C ARG A 426 14.48 -2.86 9.58
N ASP A 427 13.85 -3.65 8.74
CA ASP A 427 12.58 -3.28 8.11
C ASP A 427 11.41 -3.25 9.10
N PHE A 428 10.30 -2.65 8.68
CA PHE A 428 9.03 -2.66 9.39
C PHE A 428 8.39 -4.05 9.33
N SER A 429 7.75 -4.47 10.43
CA SER A 429 7.31 -5.85 10.59
C SER A 429 5.87 -5.95 11.08
N ILE A 430 5.15 -6.97 10.56
CA ILE A 430 3.81 -7.35 11.03
C ILE A 430 3.90 -7.85 12.48
N ASP A 431 4.92 -8.65 12.79
CA ASP A 431 5.09 -9.26 14.11
C ASP A 431 5.35 -8.23 15.22
N LYS A 432 5.97 -7.09 14.86
CA LYS A 432 6.17 -5.96 15.77
C LYS A 432 4.99 -4.99 15.77
N GLY A 433 3.93 -5.33 15.05
CA GLY A 433 2.71 -4.52 14.96
C GLY A 433 2.89 -3.22 14.17
N GLU A 434 3.92 -3.08 13.36
CA GLU A 434 4.25 -1.89 12.56
C GLU A 434 3.51 -1.86 11.23
N LEU A 435 3.19 -3.05 10.70
CA LEU A 435 2.42 -3.24 9.49
C LEU A 435 1.07 -3.91 9.78
N THR A 436 0.11 -3.68 8.91
CA THR A 436 -1.10 -4.49 8.83
C THR A 436 -0.80 -5.78 8.05
N GLN A 437 -1.74 -6.74 8.04
CA GLN A 437 -1.66 -7.94 7.21
C GLN A 437 -1.56 -7.64 5.69
N LYS A 438 -1.93 -6.43 5.28
CA LYS A 438 -1.85 -5.95 3.90
C LYS A 438 -0.55 -5.18 3.59
N GLY A 439 0.37 -5.11 4.55
CA GLY A 439 1.62 -4.35 4.42
C GLY A 439 1.49 -2.84 4.62
N THR A 440 0.33 -2.29 4.97
CA THR A 440 0.17 -0.85 5.23
C THR A 440 0.71 -0.45 6.60
N TYR A 441 1.28 0.74 6.71
CA TYR A 441 1.89 1.26 7.94
C TYR A 441 0.87 1.48 9.06
N LYS A 442 1.21 1.03 10.26
CA LYS A 442 0.59 1.44 11.51
C LYS A 442 1.43 2.56 12.12
N ARG A 443 1.26 3.78 11.60
CA ARG A 443 2.12 4.95 11.86
C ARG A 443 2.43 5.17 13.34
N LYS A 444 1.42 5.08 14.22
CA LYS A 444 1.61 5.24 15.69
C LYS A 444 2.61 4.23 16.27
N ASN A 445 2.57 2.99 15.80
CA ASN A 445 3.46 1.95 16.30
C ASN A 445 4.89 2.13 15.77
N ILE A 446 5.04 2.51 14.50
CA ILE A 446 6.35 2.84 13.92
C ILE A 446 6.98 4.00 14.68
N ILE A 447 6.26 5.09 14.90
CA ILE A 447 6.73 6.26 15.66
C ILE A 447 7.18 5.84 17.07
N LYS A 448 6.42 4.97 17.74
CA LYS A 448 6.75 4.46 19.07
C LYS A 448 8.02 3.60 19.05
N ASN A 449 8.09 2.65 18.13
CA ASN A 449 9.18 1.66 18.08
C ASN A 449 10.52 2.26 17.64
N PHE A 450 10.47 3.32 16.80
CA PHE A 450 11.64 4.03 16.31
C PHE A 450 11.83 5.42 16.98
N SER A 451 11.22 5.63 18.14
CA SER A 451 11.22 6.91 18.86
C SER A 451 12.61 7.47 19.13
N THR A 452 13.59 6.61 19.41
CA THR A 452 14.99 7.01 19.64
C THR A 452 15.60 7.63 18.37
N ALA A 453 15.50 6.95 17.22
CA ALA A 453 16.02 7.44 15.94
C ALA A 453 15.31 8.75 15.55
N ILE A 454 13.99 8.80 15.69
CA ILE A 454 13.18 10.00 15.43
C ILE A 454 13.64 11.17 16.33
N SER A 455 13.79 10.93 17.62
CA SER A 455 14.20 11.97 18.58
C SER A 455 15.58 12.53 18.26
N LEU A 456 16.51 11.69 17.79
CA LEU A 456 17.84 12.14 17.38
C LEU A 456 17.80 13.07 16.17
N MET A 457 16.90 12.82 15.18
CA MET A 457 16.74 13.67 14.01
C MET A 457 16.21 15.08 14.36
N TYR A 458 15.46 15.21 15.44
CA TYR A 458 14.87 16.47 15.92
C TYR A 458 15.59 17.08 17.13
N LYS A 459 16.69 16.48 17.60
CA LYS A 459 17.38 16.89 18.84
C LYS A 459 17.82 18.36 18.83
N LYS A 460 18.19 18.87 17.65
CA LYS A 460 18.56 20.27 17.43
C LYS A 460 17.74 20.83 16.28
N ASN A 461 17.22 22.02 16.43
CA ASN A 461 16.54 22.76 15.35
C ASN A 461 17.50 23.53 14.43
N TYR A 462 18.80 23.29 14.58
CA TYR A 462 19.86 23.86 13.75
C TYR A 462 20.92 22.81 13.41
N LEU A 463 21.70 23.09 12.38
CA LEU A 463 22.94 22.43 12.03
C LEU A 463 24.11 23.24 12.60
N SER A 464 25.03 22.59 13.32
CA SER A 464 26.27 23.23 13.77
C SER A 464 27.33 23.13 12.67
N LEU A 465 27.79 24.27 12.15
CA LEU A 465 28.90 24.35 11.23
C LEU A 465 30.13 24.84 11.98
N TYR A 466 31.19 24.06 11.96
CA TYR A 466 32.41 24.37 12.70
C TYR A 466 33.57 24.75 11.77
N ASN A 467 34.34 25.74 12.19
CA ASN A 467 35.67 26.02 11.65
C ASN A 467 36.56 26.45 12.81
N ASN A 468 37.58 25.68 13.13
CA ASN A 468 38.39 25.80 14.33
C ASN A 468 37.51 25.83 15.59
N ASP A 469 37.61 26.86 16.42
CA ASP A 469 36.86 27.03 17.67
C ASP A 469 35.55 27.85 17.51
N LYS A 470 35.16 28.14 16.27
CA LYS A 470 33.99 28.96 15.91
C LYS A 470 32.85 28.06 15.44
N GLU A 471 31.61 28.36 15.87
CA GLU A 471 30.39 27.64 15.51
C GLU A 471 29.38 28.57 14.88
N ILE A 472 28.84 28.19 13.70
CA ILE A 472 27.65 28.81 13.14
C ILE A 472 26.49 27.86 13.32
N LYS A 473 25.40 28.32 13.96
CA LYS A 473 24.14 27.60 14.05
C LYS A 473 23.29 27.93 12.84
N PHE A 474 23.19 26.99 11.91
CA PHE A 474 22.41 27.10 10.69
C PHE A 474 21.00 26.52 10.91
N PRO A 475 19.92 27.33 10.83
CA PRO A 475 18.58 26.85 11.21
C PRO A 475 18.02 25.84 10.22
N ASN A 476 17.35 24.79 10.73
CA ASN A 476 16.79 23.72 9.89
C ASN A 476 15.65 24.20 8.98
N TRP A 477 14.91 25.25 9.37
CA TRP A 477 13.89 25.81 8.50
C TRP A 477 14.48 26.42 7.23
N LEU A 478 15.69 26.99 7.31
CA LEU A 478 16.39 27.55 6.15
C LEU A 478 16.88 26.42 5.23
N ILE A 479 17.34 25.29 5.79
CA ILE A 479 17.68 24.08 5.02
C ILE A 479 16.47 23.62 4.20
N ARG A 480 15.30 23.61 4.83
CA ARG A 480 14.02 23.29 4.17
C ARG A 480 13.71 24.28 3.04
N GLU A 481 13.82 25.58 3.27
CA GLU A 481 13.52 26.60 2.24
C GLU A 481 14.47 26.50 1.03
N ILE A 482 15.75 26.23 1.28
CA ILE A 482 16.74 26.01 0.22
C ILE A 482 16.44 24.73 -0.58
N GLY A 483 15.84 23.72 0.05
CA GLY A 483 15.52 22.43 -0.59
C GLY A 483 16.65 21.41 -0.54
N THR A 484 17.59 21.60 0.37
CA THR A 484 18.72 20.70 0.61
C THR A 484 18.54 19.91 1.92
N ILE A 485 19.54 19.15 2.32
CA ILE A 485 19.59 18.40 3.57
C ILE A 485 20.81 18.82 4.41
N LYS A 486 20.80 18.45 5.68
CA LYS A 486 21.85 18.87 6.64
C LYS A 486 23.27 18.55 6.19
N THR A 487 23.49 17.38 5.61
CA THR A 487 24.83 16.90 5.22
C THR A 487 25.43 17.64 4.04
N ASN A 488 24.62 18.37 3.31
CA ASN A 488 25.03 19.08 2.11
C ASN A 488 25.44 20.54 2.38
N ILE A 489 25.36 20.98 3.64
CA ILE A 489 25.73 22.35 4.04
C ILE A 489 27.06 22.31 4.76
N LYS A 490 28.02 23.07 4.27
CA LYS A 490 29.38 23.16 4.82
C LYS A 490 29.80 24.61 4.95
N TRP A 491 30.67 24.91 5.91
CA TRP A 491 31.34 26.19 6.04
C TRP A 491 32.85 25.99 6.00
N ASP A 492 33.54 26.59 5.04
CA ASP A 492 34.98 26.44 4.84
C ASP A 492 35.81 27.58 5.51
N GLY A 493 35.17 28.44 6.28
CA GLY A 493 35.77 29.60 6.95
C GLY A 493 35.60 30.89 6.17
N ASN A 494 35.27 30.81 4.87
CA ASN A 494 35.02 31.96 3.99
C ASN A 494 33.58 31.99 3.50
N ASP A 495 33.03 30.83 3.20
CA ASP A 495 31.70 30.71 2.61
C ASP A 495 30.90 29.57 3.24
N ILE A 496 29.62 29.82 3.44
CA ILE A 496 28.64 28.74 3.67
C ILE A 496 28.19 28.24 2.30
N LYS A 497 28.44 27.01 2.01
CA LYS A 497 28.13 26.34 0.74
C LYS A 497 26.99 25.37 0.90
N VAL A 498 26.14 25.31 -0.12
CA VAL A 498 25.13 24.27 -0.32
C VAL A 498 25.65 23.42 -1.46
N ASP A 499 26.13 22.23 -1.17
CA ASP A 499 27.01 21.40 -2.00
C ASP A 499 28.45 21.98 -2.15
N ASP A 500 29.32 21.22 -2.82
CA ASP A 500 30.76 21.63 -2.94
C ASP A 500 31.01 22.80 -3.91
N LYS A 501 29.99 23.24 -4.65
CA LYS A 501 30.12 24.21 -5.74
C LYS A 501 29.37 25.54 -5.54
N ASN A 502 28.25 25.50 -4.82
CA ASN A 502 27.34 26.64 -4.73
C ASN A 502 27.49 27.37 -3.40
N VAL A 503 28.01 28.63 -3.48
CA VAL A 503 28.06 29.53 -2.32
C VAL A 503 26.64 30.02 -2.02
N PHE A 504 26.15 29.67 -0.82
CA PHE A 504 24.88 30.19 -0.31
C PHE A 504 25.06 31.58 0.31
N LEU A 505 26.11 31.75 1.12
CA LEU A 505 26.39 32.98 1.82
C LEU A 505 27.90 33.12 2.06
N THR A 506 28.48 34.25 1.66
CA THR A 506 29.84 34.61 2.10
C THR A 506 29.79 34.89 3.58
N PHE A 507 30.56 34.14 4.37
CA PHE A 507 30.64 34.23 5.82
C PHE A 507 32.11 34.06 6.26
N LYS A 508 32.85 35.18 6.28
CA LYS A 508 34.23 35.21 6.73
C LYS A 508 34.30 35.68 8.17
N TRP A 509 34.87 34.90 9.05
CA TRP A 509 34.92 35.19 10.47
C TRP A 509 36.36 35.34 10.97
N TYR A 510 36.70 36.58 11.24
CA TYR A 510 37.94 36.97 11.90
C TYR A 510 37.75 36.92 13.43
N ASP A 511 38.75 37.41 14.23
CA ASP A 511 38.71 37.29 15.68
C ASP A 511 37.39 37.82 16.30
N ASN A 512 37.12 39.11 16.20
CA ASN A 512 35.92 39.74 16.74
C ASN A 512 35.03 40.33 15.65
N GLU A 513 35.29 40.03 14.39
CA GLU A 513 34.53 40.58 13.26
C GLU A 513 34.16 39.46 12.28
N ALA A 514 32.99 39.58 11.70
CA ALA A 514 32.59 38.74 10.57
C ALA A 514 32.08 39.58 9.40
N VAL A 515 32.50 39.21 8.21
CA VAL A 515 31.92 39.70 6.95
C VAL A 515 30.84 38.75 6.52
N ILE A 516 29.60 39.23 6.52
CA ILE A 516 28.39 38.46 6.15
C ILE A 516 27.79 39.09 4.91
N GLY A 517 27.88 38.44 3.77
CA GLY A 517 27.56 39.04 2.49
C GLY A 517 28.48 40.22 2.20
N ASN A 518 27.91 41.43 2.14
CA ASN A 518 28.63 42.68 1.87
C ASN A 518 28.82 43.57 3.12
N PHE A 519 28.49 43.09 4.31
CA PHE A 519 28.51 43.88 5.53
C PHE A 519 29.44 43.28 6.57
N THR A 520 30.03 44.14 7.40
CA THR A 520 30.92 43.77 8.51
C THR A 520 30.18 43.95 9.84
N TYR A 521 30.22 42.92 10.68
CA TYR A 521 29.59 42.88 11.99
C TYR A 521 30.62 42.58 13.08
N ILE A 522 30.43 43.15 14.25
CA ILE A 522 31.24 42.82 15.44
C ILE A 522 30.60 41.64 16.12
N ILE A 523 31.37 40.55 16.33
CA ILE A 523 30.90 39.33 16.97
C ILE A 523 31.78 39.06 18.20
N GLU A 524 31.19 39.19 19.38
CA GLU A 524 31.86 38.97 20.66
C GLU A 524 31.85 37.51 21.12
N SER A 525 31.02 36.67 20.49
CA SER A 525 30.83 35.27 20.83
C SER A 525 31.56 34.35 19.85
N LYS A 526 31.96 33.15 20.28
CA LYS A 526 32.46 32.10 19.41
C LYS A 526 31.33 31.28 18.74
N ILE A 527 30.09 31.62 19.04
CA ILE A 527 28.90 31.00 18.48
C ILE A 527 28.09 32.10 17.79
N PHE A 528 27.81 31.91 16.50
CA PHE A 528 26.95 32.77 15.71
C PHE A 528 25.63 32.04 15.41
N ASP A 529 24.52 32.64 15.84
CA ASP A 529 23.19 32.10 15.56
C ASP A 529 22.59 32.81 14.34
N LEU A 530 22.59 32.09 13.21
CA LEU A 530 22.09 32.63 11.95
C LEU A 530 20.57 32.86 11.97
N ASP A 531 19.81 32.10 12.77
CA ASP A 531 18.37 32.32 12.92
C ASP A 531 18.07 33.65 13.61
N SER A 532 18.74 33.91 14.71
CA SER A 532 18.65 35.22 15.42
C SER A 532 19.07 36.37 14.53
N PHE A 533 20.15 36.18 13.76
CA PHE A 533 20.66 37.22 12.86
C PHE A 533 19.69 37.52 11.71
N ILE A 534 19.05 36.54 11.09
CA ILE A 534 18.08 36.75 10.00
C ILE A 534 16.85 37.49 10.50
N ASN A 535 16.39 37.16 11.72
CA ASN A 535 15.20 37.77 12.31
C ASN A 535 15.44 39.15 12.91
N ASP A 536 16.66 39.46 13.37
CA ASP A 536 17.07 40.80 13.88
C ASP A 536 18.56 41.07 13.57
N PRO A 537 18.87 41.55 12.38
CA PRO A 537 20.25 41.79 11.91
C PRO A 537 20.95 43.02 12.51
N LYS A 538 20.43 43.57 13.60
CA LYS A 538 21.01 44.75 14.26
C LYS A 538 22.15 44.41 15.20
#